data_05fcd5787db33e762218def6a7ae9abc
#
_entry.id   05fcd5787db33e762218def6a7ae9abc
#
_cell.length_a   1.000
_cell.length_b   1.000
_cell.length_c   1.000
_cell.angle_alpha   90.00
_cell.angle_beta   90.00
_cell.angle_gamma   90.00
#
_symmetry.space_group_name_H-M   'P 1'
#
loop_
_entity.id
_entity.type
_entity.pdbx_description
1 polymer ?
#
loop_
_entity_poly.entity_id
_entity_poly.type
_entity_poly.pdbx_seq_one_letter_code
_entity_poly.pdbx_strand_id
1 'polypeptide(L)'
;PTFGTWEHEVLMQAYDNVDYVSLHRYYGNPHNDTQDFLASTMDLDEFIKTVAAICDGVKGTKHSKKTVNLSLDEWNVWYHSKNQDQDLYENKPWGTALHLLEDVYNFEDALLVGLMLITMLRNADRVKIGCLAQLVNVIAPIMTRENGGAWAQTIFYPMMDASMYGRGTSLLPKIVADKHDTKHYNDVPDMDAAAVMDDAGNVTIFAVNRDLTEPMVLDLDLRSFGDLRPAMHSVLHHDDMKAENTESAPDVVKPVVLPCPKPGEPLVLPAASWNVIRFVKG
;
A
#
# COMPACT_ATOMS: atom_id res chain seq x y z
N PRO A 1 -10.55 20.52 14.74
CA PRO A 1 -10.54 19.46 13.73
C PRO A 1 -11.79 19.58 12.87
N THR A 2 -11.61 19.53 11.56
CA THR A 2 -12.70 19.73 10.58
C THR A 2 -13.08 18.42 9.88
N PHE A 3 -12.36 17.33 10.17
CA PHE A 3 -12.61 16.01 9.60
C PHE A 3 -14.05 15.55 9.83
N GLY A 4 -14.67 15.04 8.80
CA GLY A 4 -16.08 14.63 8.77
C GLY A 4 -17.04 15.81 8.55
N THR A 5 -16.86 16.91 9.24
CA THR A 5 -17.70 18.11 9.06
C THR A 5 -17.41 18.80 7.72
N TRP A 6 -16.12 18.93 7.36
CA TRP A 6 -15.73 19.58 6.10
C TRP A 6 -16.26 18.79 4.89
N GLU A 7 -16.05 17.48 4.88
CA GLU A 7 -16.52 16.59 3.80
C GLU A 7 -18.04 16.66 3.66
N HIS A 8 -18.75 16.63 4.79
CA HIS A 8 -20.21 16.73 4.80
C HIS A 8 -20.69 18.07 4.21
N GLU A 9 -20.18 19.21 4.70
CA GLU A 9 -20.61 20.54 4.27
C GLU A 9 -20.31 20.80 2.78
N VAL A 10 -19.12 20.40 2.32
CA VAL A 10 -18.74 20.52 0.90
C VAL A 10 -19.68 19.67 0.03
N LEU A 11 -19.94 18.43 0.43
CA LEU A 11 -20.81 17.53 -0.32
C LEU A 11 -22.27 18.01 -0.30
N MET A 12 -22.74 18.59 0.80
CA MET A 12 -24.09 19.18 0.83
C MET A 12 -24.28 20.28 -0.23
N GLN A 13 -23.22 20.99 -0.61
CA GLN A 13 -23.26 22.02 -1.64
C GLN A 13 -22.93 21.49 -3.05
N ALA A 14 -21.96 20.59 -3.16
CA ALA A 14 -21.34 20.23 -4.44
C ALA A 14 -21.71 18.85 -4.98
N TYR A 15 -22.52 18.04 -4.27
CA TYR A 15 -22.75 16.61 -4.54
C TYR A 15 -23.07 16.29 -6.01
N ASP A 16 -23.92 17.12 -6.62
CA ASP A 16 -24.38 16.90 -8.00
C ASP A 16 -23.30 17.21 -9.04
N ASN A 17 -22.27 17.98 -8.64
CA ASN A 17 -21.20 18.47 -9.52
C ASN A 17 -19.88 17.72 -9.37
N VAL A 18 -19.74 16.79 -8.41
CA VAL A 18 -18.50 16.05 -8.14
C VAL A 18 -18.73 14.56 -8.28
N ASP A 19 -17.71 13.84 -8.78
CA ASP A 19 -17.72 12.38 -8.91
C ASP A 19 -16.87 11.71 -7.83
N TYR A 20 -15.90 12.44 -7.28
CA TYR A 20 -14.98 11.94 -6.28
C TYR A 20 -14.74 12.95 -5.17
N VAL A 21 -14.45 12.43 -3.96
CA VAL A 21 -13.83 13.18 -2.86
C VAL A 21 -12.35 12.82 -2.84
N SER A 22 -11.50 13.85 -2.83
CA SER A 22 -10.06 13.72 -2.71
C SER A 22 -9.67 13.41 -1.25
N LEU A 23 -8.81 12.43 -1.06
CA LEU A 23 -8.26 12.01 0.22
C LEU A 23 -6.73 12.00 0.16
N HIS A 24 -6.10 12.49 1.22
CA HIS A 24 -4.65 12.48 1.37
C HIS A 24 -4.26 11.76 2.65
N ARG A 25 -3.27 10.86 2.59
CA ARG A 25 -2.78 10.17 3.77
C ARG A 25 -1.29 9.83 3.67
N TYR A 26 -0.53 10.30 4.64
CA TYR A 26 0.89 10.01 4.80
C TYR A 26 1.16 9.41 6.17
N TYR A 27 2.10 8.45 6.21
CA TYR A 27 2.55 7.81 7.44
C TYR A 27 4.06 7.98 7.60
N GLY A 28 4.55 7.74 8.81
CA GLY A 28 5.97 7.76 9.12
C GLY A 28 6.27 7.06 10.43
N ASN A 29 7.51 6.61 10.59
CA ASN A 29 8.00 5.92 11.79
C ASN A 29 9.11 6.73 12.54
N PRO A 30 8.83 7.94 13.02
CA PRO A 30 9.82 8.77 13.71
C PRO A 30 10.28 8.19 15.05
N HIS A 31 9.55 7.21 15.59
CA HIS A 31 9.86 6.57 16.87
C HIS A 31 10.53 5.20 16.72
N ASN A 32 10.75 4.76 15.49
CA ASN A 32 11.37 3.46 15.17
C ASN A 32 10.64 2.27 15.79
N ASP A 33 9.30 2.32 15.77
CA ASP A 33 8.41 1.23 16.18
C ASP A 33 7.80 0.58 14.93
N THR A 34 8.45 -0.44 14.42
CA THR A 34 8.06 -1.09 13.15
C THR A 34 6.69 -1.77 13.26
N GLN A 35 6.36 -2.40 14.40
CA GLN A 35 5.05 -3.07 14.56
C GLN A 35 3.90 -2.07 14.51
N ASP A 36 4.01 -0.98 15.25
CA ASP A 36 3.01 0.09 15.26
C ASP A 36 2.92 0.79 13.90
N PHE A 37 4.06 0.98 13.23
CA PHE A 37 4.13 1.56 11.89
C PHE A 37 3.41 0.70 10.84
N LEU A 38 3.63 -0.60 10.83
CA LEU A 38 2.94 -1.51 9.91
C LEU A 38 1.44 -1.67 10.23
N ALA A 39 1.02 -1.34 11.44
CA ALA A 39 -0.38 -1.31 11.84
C ALA A 39 -1.14 -0.05 11.36
N SER A 40 -0.44 1.00 10.89
CA SER A 40 -1.07 2.28 10.51
C SER A 40 -2.12 2.15 9.40
N THR A 41 -2.12 1.08 8.62
CA THR A 41 -3.18 0.85 7.62
C THR A 41 -4.54 0.50 8.22
N MET A 42 -4.62 0.20 9.51
CA MET A 42 -5.91 0.13 10.23
C MET A 42 -6.60 1.50 10.23
N ASP A 43 -5.82 2.59 10.48
CA ASP A 43 -6.30 3.96 10.37
C ASP A 43 -6.69 4.33 8.91
N LEU A 44 -5.92 3.88 7.90
CA LEU A 44 -6.26 4.13 6.51
C LEU A 44 -7.61 3.49 6.11
N ASP A 45 -7.84 2.24 6.53
CA ASP A 45 -9.08 1.52 6.26
C ASP A 45 -10.29 2.22 6.92
N GLU A 46 -10.13 2.64 8.17
CA GLU A 46 -11.17 3.39 8.91
C GLU A 46 -11.42 4.77 8.26
N PHE A 47 -10.38 5.48 7.85
CA PHE A 47 -10.47 6.76 7.16
C PHE A 47 -11.27 6.65 5.86
N ILE A 48 -10.94 5.68 5.00
CA ILE A 48 -11.66 5.40 3.74
C ILE A 48 -13.13 5.10 4.03
N LYS A 49 -13.43 4.21 4.96
CA LYS A 49 -14.80 3.82 5.32
C LYS A 49 -15.60 4.97 5.90
N THR A 50 -14.98 5.79 6.71
CA THR A 50 -15.62 6.97 7.31
C THR A 50 -16.03 7.97 6.23
N VAL A 51 -15.14 8.34 5.31
CA VAL A 51 -15.49 9.29 4.24
C VAL A 51 -16.51 8.68 3.27
N ALA A 52 -16.42 7.40 2.98
CA ALA A 52 -17.44 6.70 2.19
C ALA A 52 -18.82 6.79 2.84
N ALA A 53 -18.91 6.58 4.16
CA ALA A 53 -20.17 6.70 4.91
C ALA A 53 -20.72 8.13 4.91
N ILE A 54 -19.85 9.15 4.97
CA ILE A 54 -20.28 10.56 4.85
C ILE A 54 -20.88 10.82 3.46
N CYS A 55 -20.22 10.35 2.39
CA CYS A 55 -20.76 10.44 1.03
C CYS A 55 -22.14 9.79 0.92
N ASP A 56 -22.34 8.63 1.53
CA ASP A 56 -23.62 7.89 1.51
C ASP A 56 -24.67 8.59 2.36
N GLY A 57 -24.30 9.19 3.48
CA GLY A 57 -25.19 10.01 4.31
C GLY A 57 -25.73 11.23 3.54
N VAL A 58 -24.85 11.95 2.84
CA VAL A 58 -25.27 13.10 1.99
C VAL A 58 -26.10 12.63 0.81
N LYS A 59 -25.74 11.50 0.16
CA LYS A 59 -26.57 10.87 -0.88
C LYS A 59 -27.99 10.63 -0.41
N GLY A 60 -28.14 10.07 0.80
CA GLY A 60 -29.45 9.81 1.41
C GLY A 60 -30.24 11.10 1.67
N THR A 61 -29.61 12.11 2.25
CA THR A 61 -30.23 13.41 2.53
C THR A 61 -30.72 14.11 1.27
N LYS A 62 -29.95 14.02 0.18
CA LYS A 62 -30.29 14.62 -1.12
C LYS A 62 -31.21 13.75 -1.98
N HIS A 63 -31.54 12.55 -1.55
CA HIS A 63 -32.28 11.56 -2.36
C HIS A 63 -31.62 11.32 -3.74
N SER A 64 -30.30 11.43 -3.83
CA SER A 64 -29.57 11.30 -5.09
C SER A 64 -29.41 9.83 -5.50
N LYS A 65 -29.47 9.56 -6.81
CA LYS A 65 -29.15 8.26 -7.38
C LYS A 65 -27.65 8.11 -7.65
N LYS A 66 -26.92 9.23 -7.69
CA LYS A 66 -25.48 9.27 -7.93
C LYS A 66 -24.72 8.71 -6.71
N THR A 67 -23.61 8.03 -6.94
CA THR A 67 -22.67 7.65 -5.90
C THR A 67 -21.40 8.46 -6.11
N VAL A 68 -20.97 9.22 -5.12
CA VAL A 68 -19.69 9.90 -5.09
C VAL A 68 -18.68 8.91 -4.52
N ASN A 69 -17.63 8.65 -5.28
CA ASN A 69 -16.55 7.74 -4.90
C ASN A 69 -15.36 8.49 -4.30
N LEU A 70 -14.26 7.79 -4.05
CA LEU A 70 -13.07 8.32 -3.39
C LEU A 70 -11.87 8.30 -4.35
N SER A 71 -11.09 9.38 -4.29
CA SER A 71 -9.79 9.51 -4.92
C SER A 71 -8.75 9.67 -3.82
N LEU A 72 -7.97 8.62 -3.54
CA LEU A 72 -6.79 8.71 -2.69
C LEU A 72 -5.63 9.17 -3.57
N ASP A 73 -5.64 10.46 -3.88
CA ASP A 73 -4.77 11.07 -4.90
C ASP A 73 -3.46 11.64 -4.37
N GLU A 74 -3.28 11.61 -3.04
CA GLU A 74 -1.98 11.75 -2.40
C GLU A 74 -1.85 10.75 -1.26
N TRP A 75 -0.88 9.85 -1.36
CA TRP A 75 -0.54 8.93 -0.28
C TRP A 75 0.89 8.43 -0.42
N ASN A 76 1.58 8.22 0.68
CA ASN A 76 2.91 7.63 0.76
C ASN A 76 3.36 7.48 2.23
N VAL A 77 4.56 6.96 2.41
CA VAL A 77 5.40 7.21 3.58
C VAL A 77 6.13 8.54 3.37
N TRP A 78 6.19 9.40 4.41
CA TRP A 78 6.91 10.66 4.32
C TRP A 78 7.36 11.16 5.69
N TYR A 79 8.62 10.93 6.02
CA TYR A 79 9.21 11.42 7.28
C TYR A 79 10.74 11.45 7.29
N HIS A 80 11.42 10.81 6.33
CA HIS A 80 12.87 10.63 6.36
C HIS A 80 13.62 11.94 6.10
N SER A 81 13.18 12.76 5.16
CA SER A 81 13.86 14.00 4.75
C SER A 81 13.56 15.21 5.63
N LYS A 82 12.62 15.15 6.57
CA LYS A 82 12.11 16.32 7.31
C LYS A 82 13.20 17.18 7.96
N ASN A 83 14.18 16.56 8.60
CA ASN A 83 15.27 17.30 9.26
C ASN A 83 16.23 17.92 8.24
N GLN A 84 16.54 17.19 7.16
CA GLN A 84 17.38 17.67 6.07
C GLN A 84 16.70 18.82 5.32
N ASP A 85 15.42 18.71 5.05
CA ASP A 85 14.62 19.74 4.39
C ASP A 85 14.58 21.02 5.23
N GLN A 86 14.40 20.89 6.55
CA GLN A 86 14.44 22.01 7.49
C GLN A 86 15.79 22.73 7.45
N ASP A 87 16.89 21.98 7.50
CA ASP A 87 18.25 22.54 7.44
C ASP A 87 18.51 23.27 6.11
N LEU A 88 18.11 22.67 5.00
CA LEU A 88 18.23 23.28 3.67
C LEU A 88 17.39 24.55 3.57
N TYR A 89 16.18 24.55 4.08
CA TYR A 89 15.30 25.71 4.08
C TYR A 89 15.88 26.88 4.90
N GLU A 90 16.41 26.57 6.08
CA GLU A 90 16.98 27.59 6.98
C GLU A 90 18.31 28.18 6.45
N ASN A 91 19.19 27.32 5.91
CA ASN A 91 20.53 27.71 5.50
C ASN A 91 20.65 28.14 4.03
N LYS A 92 19.71 27.72 3.16
CA LYS A 92 19.70 28.03 1.74
C LYS A 92 18.29 28.36 1.19
N PRO A 93 17.55 29.26 1.82
CA PRO A 93 16.10 29.44 1.57
C PRO A 93 15.76 29.83 0.12
N TRP A 94 16.72 30.34 -0.64
CA TRP A 94 16.56 30.76 -2.04
C TRP A 94 17.52 30.04 -3.00
N GLY A 95 17.97 28.85 -2.62
CA GLY A 95 18.82 28.03 -3.47
C GLY A 95 18.09 27.58 -4.74
N THR A 96 18.83 27.41 -5.85
CA THR A 96 18.27 26.87 -7.08
C THR A 96 18.25 25.35 -7.02
N ALA A 97 17.10 24.74 -7.32
CA ALA A 97 16.93 23.30 -7.43
C ALA A 97 17.46 22.52 -6.21
N LEU A 98 17.06 22.94 -5.01
CA LEU A 98 17.41 22.24 -3.78
C LEU A 98 16.82 20.81 -3.79
N HIS A 99 17.60 19.85 -3.28
CA HIS A 99 17.16 18.46 -3.10
C HIS A 99 16.24 18.35 -1.87
N LEU A 100 14.99 18.81 -2.03
CA LEU A 100 13.96 18.78 -0.99
C LEU A 100 13.03 17.60 -1.16
N LEU A 101 12.56 17.04 -0.06
CA LEU A 101 11.62 15.91 -0.04
C LEU A 101 12.17 14.65 -0.73
N GLU A 102 13.48 14.49 -0.76
CA GLU A 102 14.12 13.31 -1.33
C GLU A 102 14.29 12.23 -0.24
N ASP A 103 13.15 11.68 0.23
CA ASP A 103 13.15 10.60 1.20
C ASP A 103 13.89 9.37 0.65
N VAL A 104 14.73 8.76 1.49
CA VAL A 104 15.36 7.48 1.20
C VAL A 104 14.56 6.39 1.91
N TYR A 105 13.94 5.53 1.13
CA TYR A 105 13.03 4.51 1.63
C TYR A 105 13.74 3.20 1.97
N ASN A 106 13.42 2.66 3.13
CA ASN A 106 13.93 1.39 3.60
C ASN A 106 12.93 0.24 3.37
N PHE A 107 13.23 -0.94 3.86
CA PHE A 107 12.41 -2.13 3.64
C PHE A 107 11.07 -2.07 4.39
N GLU A 108 11.01 -1.53 5.62
CA GLU A 108 9.71 -1.41 6.33
C GLU A 108 8.74 -0.46 5.61
N ASP A 109 9.27 0.58 4.93
CA ASP A 109 8.45 1.48 4.12
C ASP A 109 7.81 0.73 2.94
N ALA A 110 8.55 -0.18 2.31
CA ALA A 110 8.01 -1.03 1.25
C ALA A 110 6.86 -1.92 1.74
N LEU A 111 6.99 -2.50 2.94
CA LEU A 111 5.92 -3.30 3.54
C LEU A 111 4.68 -2.44 3.81
N LEU A 112 4.85 -1.21 4.34
CA LEU A 112 3.72 -0.33 4.58
C LEU A 112 3.06 0.13 3.28
N VAL A 113 3.83 0.48 2.24
CA VAL A 113 3.28 0.80 0.91
C VAL A 113 2.50 -0.39 0.35
N GLY A 114 3.00 -1.61 0.50
CA GLY A 114 2.27 -2.83 0.15
C GLY A 114 0.94 -2.97 0.90
N LEU A 115 0.93 -2.72 2.21
CA LEU A 115 -0.28 -2.73 3.04
C LEU A 115 -1.27 -1.62 2.65
N MET A 116 -0.80 -0.43 2.29
CA MET A 116 -1.66 0.65 1.79
C MET A 116 -2.33 0.25 0.46
N LEU A 117 -1.59 -0.40 -0.44
CA LEU A 117 -2.14 -0.93 -1.70
C LEU A 117 -3.18 -2.02 -1.45
N ILE A 118 -2.93 -2.96 -0.53
CA ILE A 118 -3.90 -3.97 -0.09
C ILE A 118 -5.17 -3.29 0.42
N THR A 119 -5.03 -2.28 1.27
CA THR A 119 -6.17 -1.54 1.83
C THR A 119 -7.00 -0.88 0.75
N MET A 120 -6.37 -0.23 -0.25
CA MET A 120 -7.08 0.36 -1.39
C MET A 120 -7.77 -0.69 -2.26
N LEU A 121 -7.12 -1.82 -2.55
CA LEU A 121 -7.71 -2.92 -3.32
C LEU A 121 -8.92 -3.52 -2.59
N ARG A 122 -8.88 -3.68 -1.28
CA ARG A 122 -10.01 -4.16 -0.48
C ARG A 122 -11.19 -3.21 -0.46
N ASN A 123 -10.95 -1.92 -0.63
CA ASN A 123 -11.95 -0.86 -0.70
C ASN A 123 -12.20 -0.36 -2.14
N ALA A 124 -11.88 -1.17 -3.17
CA ALA A 124 -11.99 -0.78 -4.57
C ALA A 124 -13.44 -0.55 -5.06
N ASP A 125 -14.44 -0.96 -4.28
CA ASP A 125 -15.83 -0.59 -4.48
C ASP A 125 -16.05 0.93 -4.35
N ARG A 126 -15.25 1.61 -3.51
CA ARG A 126 -15.33 3.04 -3.24
C ARG A 126 -14.09 3.81 -3.68
N VAL A 127 -12.89 3.32 -3.46
CA VAL A 127 -11.63 3.93 -3.92
C VAL A 127 -11.42 3.60 -5.39
N LYS A 128 -11.60 4.59 -6.26
CA LYS A 128 -11.49 4.41 -7.72
C LYS A 128 -10.18 4.95 -8.28
N ILE A 129 -9.50 5.80 -7.55
CA ILE A 129 -8.25 6.43 -7.93
C ILE A 129 -7.29 6.31 -6.74
N GLY A 130 -6.06 5.90 -7.00
CA GLY A 130 -4.97 5.85 -6.02
C GLY A 130 -3.68 6.34 -6.67
N CYS A 131 -3.19 7.53 -6.31
CA CYS A 131 -2.00 8.13 -6.90
C CYS A 131 -0.91 8.26 -5.83
N LEU A 132 0.17 7.52 -6.00
CA LEU A 132 1.35 7.68 -5.15
C LEU A 132 1.95 9.08 -5.34
N ALA A 133 2.23 9.76 -4.26
CA ALA A 133 2.93 11.04 -4.27
C ALA A 133 4.39 10.83 -3.84
N GLN A 134 5.40 10.95 -4.75
CA GLN A 134 5.26 11.20 -6.17
C GLN A 134 5.95 10.08 -6.96
N LEU A 135 6.37 10.30 -8.22
CA LEU A 135 6.93 9.20 -9.03
C LEU A 135 8.46 9.21 -9.09
N VAL A 136 9.08 10.40 -9.21
CA VAL A 136 10.53 10.54 -9.41
C VAL A 136 11.10 11.59 -8.46
N ASN A 137 12.16 11.25 -7.76
CA ASN A 137 12.97 12.04 -6.83
C ASN A 137 12.23 12.50 -5.56
N VAL A 138 11.14 13.24 -5.70
CA VAL A 138 10.40 13.82 -4.58
C VAL A 138 9.48 12.79 -3.94
N ILE A 139 9.79 12.37 -2.71
CA ILE A 139 9.09 11.29 -1.98
C ILE A 139 8.69 10.12 -2.90
N ALA A 140 9.66 9.61 -3.64
CA ALA A 140 9.39 8.85 -4.86
C ALA A 140 9.97 7.42 -4.85
N PRO A 141 9.32 6.47 -5.55
CA PRO A 141 9.85 5.12 -5.74
C PRO A 141 11.06 5.05 -6.67
N ILE A 142 11.32 6.09 -7.48
CA ILE A 142 12.42 6.14 -8.45
C ILE A 142 13.27 7.36 -8.16
N MET A 143 14.57 7.14 -7.99
CA MET A 143 15.56 8.21 -7.87
C MET A 143 16.40 8.30 -9.13
N THR A 144 16.83 9.52 -9.45
CA THR A 144 17.69 9.81 -10.59
C THR A 144 18.88 10.65 -10.17
N ARG A 145 19.93 10.61 -10.98
CA ARG A 145 21.13 11.44 -10.83
C ARG A 145 21.15 12.49 -11.93
N GLU A 146 21.73 13.63 -11.61
CA GLU A 146 22.06 14.63 -12.63
C GLU A 146 23.01 14.04 -13.67
N ASN A 147 22.65 14.15 -14.95
CA ASN A 147 23.38 13.60 -16.11
C ASN A 147 23.64 12.07 -16.05
N GLY A 148 22.85 11.32 -15.30
CA GLY A 148 23.14 9.91 -15.06
C GLY A 148 21.94 8.99 -14.99
N GLY A 149 22.14 7.85 -14.32
CA GLY A 149 21.19 6.77 -14.24
C GLY A 149 20.01 7.02 -13.31
N ALA A 150 19.20 5.98 -13.15
CA ALA A 150 18.10 5.91 -12.20
C ALA A 150 18.20 4.60 -11.43
N TRP A 151 17.66 4.57 -10.22
CA TRP A 151 17.50 3.35 -9.45
C TRP A 151 16.13 3.30 -8.77
N ALA A 152 15.65 2.09 -8.50
CA ALA A 152 14.42 1.84 -7.79
C ALA A 152 14.68 1.85 -6.28
N GLN A 153 13.91 2.62 -5.53
CA GLN A 153 13.84 2.52 -4.08
C GLN A 153 12.97 1.32 -3.67
N THR A 154 12.99 0.95 -2.40
CA THR A 154 12.29 -0.25 -1.90
C THR A 154 10.78 -0.21 -2.16
N ILE A 155 10.14 0.96 -2.04
CA ILE A 155 8.70 1.16 -2.27
C ILE A 155 8.28 1.00 -3.74
N PHE A 156 9.23 0.97 -4.67
CA PHE A 156 8.97 0.74 -6.09
C PHE A 156 8.32 -0.63 -6.34
N TYR A 157 8.77 -1.66 -5.63
CA TYR A 157 8.38 -3.04 -5.93
C TYR A 157 6.90 -3.33 -5.64
N PRO A 158 6.31 -2.96 -4.48
CA PRO A 158 4.88 -3.13 -4.27
C PRO A 158 4.03 -2.35 -5.27
N MET A 159 4.46 -1.14 -5.66
CA MET A 159 3.79 -0.34 -6.69
C MET A 159 3.84 -1.00 -8.06
N MET A 160 5.01 -1.50 -8.47
CA MET A 160 5.20 -2.25 -9.71
C MET A 160 4.29 -3.48 -9.75
N ASP A 161 4.30 -4.28 -8.69
CA ASP A 161 3.52 -5.51 -8.60
C ASP A 161 2.01 -5.23 -8.69
N ALA A 162 1.51 -4.24 -7.95
CA ALA A 162 0.11 -3.83 -8.01
C ALA A 162 -0.27 -3.28 -9.40
N SER A 163 0.60 -2.52 -10.04
CA SER A 163 0.38 -2.02 -11.39
C SER A 163 0.33 -3.14 -12.44
N MET A 164 1.17 -4.17 -12.29
CA MET A 164 1.23 -5.29 -13.22
C MET A 164 0.11 -6.31 -13.02
N TYR A 165 -0.22 -6.63 -11.78
CA TYR A 165 -1.08 -7.76 -11.42
C TYR A 165 -2.37 -7.38 -10.71
N GLY A 166 -2.55 -6.12 -10.32
CA GLY A 166 -3.73 -5.61 -9.63
C GLY A 166 -4.85 -5.14 -10.57
N ARG A 167 -4.89 -5.60 -11.83
CA ARG A 167 -5.88 -5.21 -12.84
C ARG A 167 -6.96 -6.28 -12.98
N GLY A 168 -8.23 -5.86 -12.96
CA GLY A 168 -9.38 -6.76 -13.09
C GLY A 168 -10.41 -6.50 -12.01
N THR A 169 -11.01 -7.56 -11.48
CA THR A 169 -11.99 -7.50 -10.41
C THR A 169 -11.32 -7.72 -9.07
N SER A 170 -11.38 -6.73 -8.18
CA SER A 170 -10.95 -6.90 -6.79
C SER A 170 -11.90 -7.86 -6.08
N LEU A 171 -11.31 -8.84 -5.41
CA LEU A 171 -12.01 -9.83 -4.61
C LEU A 171 -11.86 -9.45 -3.12
N LEU A 172 -12.86 -9.78 -2.32
CA LEU A 172 -12.80 -9.59 -0.88
C LEU A 172 -12.51 -10.94 -0.19
N PRO A 173 -11.23 -11.27 0.10
CA PRO A 173 -10.90 -12.52 0.77
C PRO A 173 -11.40 -12.51 2.23
N LYS A 174 -11.88 -13.65 2.71
CA LYS A 174 -12.09 -13.86 4.14
C LYS A 174 -10.76 -14.30 4.75
N ILE A 175 -10.15 -13.41 5.52
CA ILE A 175 -8.87 -13.66 6.19
C ILE A 175 -9.13 -14.14 7.61
N VAL A 176 -8.42 -15.21 8.01
CA VAL A 176 -8.34 -15.67 9.40
C VAL A 176 -6.85 -15.78 9.72
N ALA A 177 -6.38 -14.92 10.59
CA ALA A 177 -4.99 -14.85 11.04
C ALA A 177 -4.96 -14.56 12.55
N ASP A 178 -3.85 -14.88 13.18
CA ASP A 178 -3.56 -14.44 14.54
C ASP A 178 -3.46 -12.90 14.56
N LYS A 179 -3.53 -12.33 15.75
CA LYS A 179 -3.57 -10.89 15.96
C LYS A 179 -2.69 -10.51 17.13
N HIS A 180 -2.17 -9.30 17.07
CA HIS A 180 -1.43 -8.69 18.17
C HIS A 180 -1.91 -7.27 18.43
N ASP A 181 -1.56 -6.74 19.59
CA ASP A 181 -1.76 -5.33 19.92
C ASP A 181 -0.44 -4.58 19.72
N THR A 182 -0.54 -3.35 19.23
CA THR A 182 0.58 -2.41 19.14
C THR A 182 0.36 -1.25 20.10
N LYS A 183 1.23 -0.27 20.07
CA LYS A 183 1.10 0.91 20.93
C LYS A 183 -0.19 1.71 20.69
N HIS A 184 -0.63 1.81 19.45
CA HIS A 184 -1.77 2.65 19.06
C HIS A 184 -2.95 1.86 18.46
N TYR A 185 -2.76 0.57 18.15
CA TYR A 185 -3.77 -0.26 17.49
C TYR A 185 -3.96 -1.58 18.24
N ASN A 186 -5.22 -2.00 18.36
CA ASN A 186 -5.57 -3.29 18.94
C ASN A 186 -6.05 -4.25 17.85
N ASP A 187 -5.95 -5.56 18.13
CA ASP A 187 -6.44 -6.61 17.22
C ASP A 187 -5.84 -6.53 15.81
N VAL A 188 -4.60 -6.09 15.65
CA VAL A 188 -3.91 -5.99 14.36
C VAL A 188 -3.67 -7.39 13.79
N PRO A 189 -4.21 -7.75 12.61
CA PRO A 189 -3.96 -9.06 12.04
C PRO A 189 -2.48 -9.23 11.66
N ASP A 190 -1.88 -10.37 11.95
CA ASP A 190 -0.50 -10.68 11.55
C ASP A 190 -0.35 -10.80 10.04
N MET A 191 -1.43 -11.06 9.33
CA MET A 191 -1.48 -11.06 7.87
C MET A 191 -2.57 -10.13 7.34
N ASP A 192 -2.24 -9.37 6.30
CA ASP A 192 -3.23 -8.68 5.48
C ASP A 192 -3.07 -9.06 4.02
N ALA A 193 -4.20 -9.13 3.30
CA ALA A 193 -4.19 -9.54 1.90
C ALA A 193 -5.33 -8.91 1.10
N ALA A 194 -5.07 -8.75 -0.21
CA ALA A 194 -6.07 -8.50 -1.22
C ALA A 194 -5.91 -9.51 -2.37
N ALA A 195 -6.98 -9.76 -3.09
CA ALA A 195 -6.93 -10.63 -4.25
C ALA A 195 -7.61 -9.96 -5.46
N VAL A 196 -7.08 -10.20 -6.64
CA VAL A 196 -7.61 -9.66 -7.89
C VAL A 196 -7.73 -10.78 -8.92
N MET A 197 -8.86 -10.85 -9.60
CA MET A 197 -9.07 -11.75 -10.72
C MET A 197 -9.01 -10.94 -12.03
N ASP A 198 -8.09 -11.31 -12.91
CA ASP A 198 -7.97 -10.69 -14.23
C ASP A 198 -9.05 -11.19 -15.23
N ASP A 199 -9.12 -10.55 -16.39
CA ASP A 199 -10.13 -10.89 -17.42
C ASP A 199 -9.94 -12.30 -17.99
N ALA A 200 -8.76 -12.92 -17.84
CA ALA A 200 -8.50 -14.31 -18.21
C ALA A 200 -8.92 -15.31 -17.12
N GLY A 201 -9.35 -14.81 -15.97
CA GLY A 201 -9.74 -15.59 -14.80
C GLY A 201 -8.56 -16.09 -13.97
N ASN A 202 -7.36 -15.55 -14.17
CA ASN A 202 -6.24 -15.78 -13.28
C ASN A 202 -6.45 -14.99 -11.98
N VAL A 203 -5.96 -15.54 -10.86
CA VAL A 203 -6.08 -14.89 -9.55
C VAL A 203 -4.70 -14.52 -9.04
N THR A 204 -4.54 -13.26 -8.67
CA THR A 204 -3.34 -12.75 -7.99
C THR A 204 -3.70 -12.38 -6.56
N ILE A 205 -2.91 -12.85 -5.61
CA ILE A 205 -3.01 -12.52 -4.19
C ILE A 205 -1.80 -11.67 -3.82
N PHE A 206 -2.07 -10.51 -3.25
CA PHE A 206 -1.08 -9.65 -2.59
C PHE A 206 -1.22 -9.86 -1.10
N ALA A 207 -0.13 -10.20 -0.42
CA ALA A 207 -0.17 -10.47 1.01
C ALA A 207 1.07 -9.91 1.72
N VAL A 208 0.87 -9.37 2.92
CA VAL A 208 1.96 -9.00 3.84
C VAL A 208 1.85 -9.87 5.09
N ASN A 209 2.94 -10.55 5.42
CA ASN A 209 3.15 -11.09 6.76
C ASN A 209 3.75 -9.97 7.62
N ARG A 210 2.99 -9.51 8.63
CA ARG A 210 3.41 -8.45 9.56
C ARG A 210 4.24 -8.96 10.73
N ASP A 211 4.25 -10.29 10.98
CA ASP A 211 5.12 -10.85 12.01
C ASP A 211 6.57 -10.64 11.61
N LEU A 212 7.33 -9.97 12.47
CA LEU A 212 8.72 -9.59 12.20
C LEU A 212 9.71 -10.74 12.35
N THR A 213 9.28 -11.86 12.93
CA THR A 213 10.16 -12.97 13.37
C THR A 213 9.75 -14.33 12.82
N GLU A 214 8.44 -14.56 12.64
CA GLU A 214 7.93 -15.89 12.31
C GLU A 214 7.38 -15.95 10.87
N PRO A 215 7.74 -16.98 10.10
CA PRO A 215 7.10 -17.26 8.84
C PRO A 215 5.67 -17.75 9.05
N MET A 216 4.80 -17.53 8.09
CA MET A 216 3.41 -17.93 8.15
C MET A 216 3.08 -18.93 7.05
N VAL A 217 2.35 -20.00 7.39
CA VAL A 217 1.76 -20.89 6.40
C VAL A 217 0.43 -20.33 5.93
N LEU A 218 0.33 -20.09 4.62
CA LEU A 218 -0.89 -19.59 3.99
C LEU A 218 -1.70 -20.78 3.45
N ASP A 219 -2.87 -21.00 4.02
CA ASP A 219 -3.87 -21.93 3.47
C ASP A 219 -4.90 -21.16 2.63
N LEU A 220 -5.13 -21.63 1.40
CA LEU A 220 -5.95 -20.94 0.42
C LEU A 220 -7.13 -21.82 -0.03
N ASP A 221 -8.34 -21.31 0.11
CA ASP A 221 -9.52 -21.90 -0.50
C ASP A 221 -9.88 -21.18 -1.81
N LEU A 222 -9.45 -21.75 -2.92
CA LEU A 222 -9.69 -21.27 -4.27
C LEU A 222 -10.71 -22.10 -5.06
N ARG A 223 -11.42 -23.02 -4.41
CA ARG A 223 -12.33 -23.99 -5.09
C ARG A 223 -13.41 -23.33 -5.95
N SER A 224 -13.85 -22.12 -5.59
CA SER A 224 -14.87 -21.39 -6.34
C SER A 224 -14.39 -20.85 -7.70
N PHE A 225 -13.09 -20.85 -7.97
CA PHE A 225 -12.50 -20.29 -9.19
C PHE A 225 -12.21 -21.36 -10.26
N GLY A 226 -12.57 -22.63 -10.01
CA GLY A 226 -12.33 -23.75 -10.91
C GLY A 226 -10.90 -24.26 -10.87
N ASP A 227 -10.40 -24.75 -12.00
CA ASP A 227 -9.05 -25.30 -12.09
C ASP A 227 -8.02 -24.19 -12.20
N LEU A 228 -7.37 -23.90 -11.07
CA LEU A 228 -6.28 -22.93 -10.94
C LEU A 228 -4.99 -23.65 -10.53
N ARG A 229 -3.88 -23.30 -11.18
CA ARG A 229 -2.55 -23.80 -10.82
C ARG A 229 -1.61 -22.66 -10.39
N PRO A 230 -0.75 -22.90 -9.40
CA PRO A 230 0.27 -21.92 -9.01
C PRO A 230 1.19 -21.61 -10.20
N ALA A 231 1.48 -20.34 -10.44
CA ALA A 231 2.31 -19.88 -11.54
C ALA A 231 3.47 -19.00 -11.09
N MET A 232 3.30 -18.29 -9.98
CA MET A 232 4.34 -17.39 -9.45
C MET A 232 4.15 -17.22 -7.95
N HIS A 233 5.28 -17.18 -7.23
CA HIS A 233 5.37 -16.65 -5.86
C HIS A 233 6.57 -15.72 -5.81
N SER A 234 6.33 -14.42 -5.91
CA SER A 234 7.35 -13.37 -5.76
C SER A 234 7.33 -12.85 -4.32
N VAL A 235 8.50 -12.73 -3.72
CA VAL A 235 8.67 -12.31 -2.33
C VAL A 235 9.66 -11.16 -2.26
N LEU A 236 9.27 -10.06 -1.61
CA LEU A 236 10.16 -9.02 -1.15
C LEU A 236 10.37 -9.21 0.36
N HIS A 237 11.59 -9.52 0.75
CA HIS A 237 11.99 -9.77 2.14
C HIS A 237 13.45 -9.37 2.34
N HIS A 238 13.76 -8.87 3.52
CA HIS A 238 15.13 -8.61 3.98
C HIS A 238 15.19 -8.73 5.49
N ASP A 239 16.30 -9.25 6.04
CA ASP A 239 16.49 -9.45 7.48
C ASP A 239 16.61 -8.11 8.24
N ASP A 240 17.16 -7.09 7.59
CA ASP A 240 17.24 -5.74 8.13
C ASP A 240 16.08 -4.88 7.63
N MET A 241 15.20 -4.49 8.55
CA MET A 241 14.04 -3.62 8.25
C MET A 241 14.43 -2.22 7.76
N LYS A 242 15.68 -1.81 8.01
CA LYS A 242 16.22 -0.51 7.58
C LYS A 242 17.11 -0.60 6.33
N ALA A 243 17.15 -1.76 5.68
CA ALA A 243 17.87 -1.92 4.42
C ALA A 243 17.27 -1.02 3.33
N GLU A 244 18.15 -0.35 2.59
CA GLU A 244 17.82 0.65 1.58
C GLU A 244 18.43 0.28 0.24
N ASN A 245 17.80 0.73 -0.85
CA ASN A 245 18.40 0.74 -2.17
C ASN A 245 18.98 2.13 -2.44
N THR A 246 20.26 2.16 -2.76
CA THR A 246 20.97 3.38 -3.06
C THR A 246 21.54 3.33 -4.47
N GLU A 247 22.02 4.46 -4.96
CA GLU A 247 22.68 4.53 -6.26
C GLU A 247 23.85 3.55 -6.41
N SER A 248 24.68 3.41 -5.37
CA SER A 248 25.84 2.51 -5.36
C SER A 248 25.47 1.05 -5.09
N ALA A 249 24.29 0.79 -4.53
CA ALA A 249 23.78 -0.53 -4.19
C ALA A 249 22.25 -0.60 -4.47
N PRO A 250 21.83 -0.62 -5.75
CA PRO A 250 20.42 -0.47 -6.12
C PRO A 250 19.57 -1.72 -5.90
N ASP A 251 20.18 -2.85 -5.60
CA ASP A 251 19.57 -4.17 -5.52
C ASP A 251 19.71 -4.84 -4.15
N VAL A 252 19.88 -4.07 -3.07
CA VAL A 252 19.98 -4.61 -1.70
C VAL A 252 18.64 -5.27 -1.32
N VAL A 253 17.55 -4.56 -1.57
CA VAL A 253 16.18 -5.05 -1.35
C VAL A 253 15.51 -5.19 -2.71
N LYS A 254 15.27 -6.42 -3.14
CA LYS A 254 14.57 -6.71 -4.40
C LYS A 254 13.75 -7.99 -4.31
N PRO A 255 12.67 -8.12 -5.10
CA PRO A 255 11.88 -9.34 -5.11
C PRO A 255 12.67 -10.55 -5.60
N VAL A 256 12.40 -11.68 -4.98
CA VAL A 256 12.90 -12.99 -5.40
C VAL A 256 11.71 -13.88 -5.74
N VAL A 257 11.75 -14.53 -6.90
CA VAL A 257 10.72 -15.52 -7.27
C VAL A 257 11.10 -16.86 -6.65
N LEU A 258 10.27 -17.31 -5.72
CA LEU A 258 10.39 -18.61 -5.09
C LEU A 258 9.75 -19.70 -5.95
N PRO A 259 10.19 -20.96 -5.82
CA PRO A 259 9.48 -22.08 -6.44
C PRO A 259 8.02 -22.14 -5.97
N CYS A 260 7.10 -22.30 -6.89
CA CYS A 260 5.70 -22.55 -6.51
C CYS A 260 5.59 -23.88 -5.75
N PRO A 261 4.78 -23.93 -4.67
CA PRO A 261 4.56 -25.19 -3.95
C PRO A 261 3.92 -26.24 -4.85
N LYS A 262 4.34 -27.49 -4.70
CA LYS A 262 3.68 -28.62 -5.34
C LYS A 262 2.36 -28.93 -4.63
N PRO A 263 1.44 -29.67 -5.28
CA PRO A 263 0.22 -30.11 -4.62
C PRO A 263 0.50 -30.81 -3.28
N GLY A 264 -0.06 -30.28 -2.19
CA GLY A 264 0.13 -30.77 -0.84
C GLY A 264 1.32 -30.18 -0.07
N GLU A 265 2.15 -29.35 -0.70
CA GLU A 265 3.19 -28.57 -0.02
C GLU A 265 2.60 -27.24 0.50
N PRO A 266 3.04 -26.77 1.68
CA PRO A 266 2.57 -25.50 2.22
C PRO A 266 3.09 -24.32 1.41
N LEU A 267 2.27 -23.31 1.22
CA LEU A 267 2.69 -21.98 0.78
C LEU A 267 3.15 -21.19 2.01
N VAL A 268 4.41 -20.83 2.05
CA VAL A 268 5.01 -20.16 3.21
C VAL A 268 5.33 -18.70 2.85
N LEU A 269 4.82 -17.77 3.66
CA LEU A 269 5.19 -16.36 3.63
C LEU A 269 6.30 -16.12 4.66
N PRO A 270 7.51 -15.68 4.25
CA PRO A 270 8.55 -15.34 5.22
C PRO A 270 8.08 -14.31 6.25
N ALA A 271 8.74 -14.23 7.39
CA ALA A 271 8.54 -13.14 8.34
C ALA A 271 8.74 -11.79 7.64
N ALA A 272 8.05 -10.75 8.08
CA ALA A 272 8.18 -9.40 7.54
C ALA A 272 8.33 -9.40 6.00
N SER A 273 7.31 -9.78 5.25
CA SER A 273 7.43 -9.94 3.80
C SER A 273 6.23 -9.42 3.04
N TRP A 274 6.49 -8.84 1.87
CA TRP A 274 5.51 -8.60 0.82
C TRP A 274 5.53 -9.76 -0.16
N ASN A 275 4.36 -10.32 -0.47
CA ASN A 275 4.20 -11.51 -1.30
C ASN A 275 3.20 -11.26 -2.43
N VAL A 276 3.56 -11.70 -3.63
CA VAL A 276 2.67 -11.76 -4.79
C VAL A 276 2.56 -13.20 -5.24
N ILE A 277 1.38 -13.78 -5.05
CA ILE A 277 1.10 -15.16 -5.40
C ILE A 277 0.11 -15.18 -6.58
N ARG A 278 0.50 -15.78 -7.69
CA ARG A 278 -0.34 -15.83 -8.88
C ARG A 278 -0.73 -17.24 -9.22
N PHE A 279 -2.02 -17.43 -9.47
CA PHE A 279 -2.64 -18.64 -9.97
C PHE A 279 -3.19 -18.38 -11.36
N VAL A 280 -2.93 -19.30 -12.29
CA VAL A 280 -3.44 -19.22 -13.65
C VAL A 280 -4.41 -20.36 -13.96
N LYS A 281 -5.36 -20.11 -14.83
CA LYS A 281 -6.27 -21.15 -15.32
C LYS A 281 -5.50 -22.24 -16.02
N GLY A 282 -5.87 -23.50 -15.71
CA GLY A 282 -5.34 -24.71 -16.32
C GLY A 282 -5.81 -24.89 -17.76
#